data_4163e6bd34051d8d05ff9b58e05f50e1
#
_entry.id   4163e6bd34051d8d05ff9b58e05f50e1
#
_cell.length_a   1.000
_cell.length_b   1.000
_cell.length_c   1.000
_cell.angle_alpha   90.00
_cell.angle_beta   90.00
_cell.angle_gamma   90.00
#
_symmetry.space_group_name_H-M   'P 1'
#
loop_
_entity.id
_entity.type
_entity.pdbx_description
1 polymer ?
#
loop_
_entity_poly.entity_id
_entity_poly.type
_entity_poly.pdbx_seq_one_letter_code
_entity_poly.pdbx_strand_id
1 'polypeptide(L)'
;MNNNPSLYEKELSFQADRRRAGVEFIKIISDLWYDKSIEMVLFRNQLIDKNVSEILNLHEYAGEFVGKPISIFDSVEIAREMLSLDLPPSKLDIGKLTYEYHLEDDKYHNTKSFVIDKLRKAKESNSIKPKDVVLYGFGRIGRLLARELM
;
A
#
# COMPACT_ATOMS: atom_id res chain seq x y z
N MET A 1 -14.09 27.73 -31.08
CA MET A 1 -14.16 26.27 -31.30
C MET A 1 -14.10 25.58 -29.94
N ASN A 2 -15.22 25.10 -29.43
CA ASN A 2 -15.24 24.35 -28.19
C ASN A 2 -14.68 22.94 -28.46
N ASN A 3 -13.39 22.73 -28.21
CA ASN A 3 -12.79 21.42 -28.24
C ASN A 3 -13.18 20.70 -26.93
N ASN A 4 -14.40 20.18 -26.85
CA ASN A 4 -14.76 19.24 -25.83
C ASN A 4 -14.15 17.89 -26.26
N PRO A 5 -13.19 17.30 -25.50
CA PRO A 5 -12.55 16.06 -25.91
C PRO A 5 -13.60 14.95 -26.07
N SER A 6 -13.43 14.12 -27.09
CA SER A 6 -14.31 12.98 -27.33
C SER A 6 -14.30 12.02 -26.13
N LEU A 7 -15.34 11.19 -25.98
CA LEU A 7 -15.38 10.17 -24.94
C LEU A 7 -14.14 9.26 -24.96
N TYR A 8 -13.67 8.94 -26.17
CA TYR A 8 -12.46 8.15 -26.38
C TYR A 8 -11.19 8.82 -25.85
N GLU A 9 -11.02 10.14 -26.12
CA GLU A 9 -9.86 10.89 -25.62
C GLU A 9 -9.85 11.01 -24.11
N LYS A 10 -11.01 11.16 -23.47
CA LYS A 10 -11.15 11.15 -22.01
C LYS A 10 -10.76 9.80 -21.41
N GLU A 11 -11.22 8.71 -22.00
CA GLU A 11 -10.88 7.36 -21.54
C GLU A 11 -9.39 7.08 -21.72
N LEU A 12 -8.80 7.47 -22.85
CA LEU A 12 -7.38 7.31 -23.10
C LEU A 12 -6.53 8.10 -22.10
N SER A 13 -6.92 9.33 -21.80
CA SER A 13 -6.26 10.16 -20.77
C SER A 13 -6.36 9.52 -19.38
N PHE A 14 -7.53 9.03 -19.00
CA PHE A 14 -7.75 8.36 -17.74
C PHE A 14 -6.86 7.10 -17.58
N GLN A 15 -6.76 6.29 -18.62
CA GLN A 15 -5.88 5.11 -18.62
C GLN A 15 -4.40 5.49 -18.53
N ALA A 16 -3.99 6.59 -19.17
CA ALA A 16 -2.64 7.11 -19.05
C ALA A 16 -2.36 7.58 -17.61
N ASP A 17 -3.30 8.28 -16.98
CA ASP A 17 -3.17 8.75 -15.61
C ASP A 17 -3.14 7.61 -14.60
N ARG A 18 -3.96 6.56 -14.78
CA ARG A 18 -3.88 5.34 -13.99
C ARG A 18 -2.48 4.70 -14.05
N ARG A 19 -1.89 4.63 -15.23
CA ARG A 19 -0.53 4.07 -15.40
C ARG A 19 0.53 4.93 -14.71
N ARG A 20 0.43 6.27 -14.82
CA ARG A 20 1.32 7.19 -14.10
C ARG A 20 1.21 7.03 -12.59
N ALA A 21 -0.01 6.95 -12.07
CA ALA A 21 -0.26 6.67 -10.66
C ALA A 21 0.36 5.33 -10.23
N GLY A 22 0.28 4.29 -11.06
CA GLY A 22 0.93 3.00 -10.80
C GLY A 22 2.46 3.10 -10.72
N VAL A 23 3.09 3.89 -11.59
CA VAL A 23 4.55 4.15 -11.54
C VAL A 23 4.92 4.88 -10.24
N GLU A 24 4.18 5.92 -9.89
CA GLU A 24 4.40 6.66 -8.65
C GLU A 24 4.22 5.78 -7.42
N PHE A 25 3.18 4.94 -7.43
CA PHE A 25 2.91 4.01 -6.33
C PHE A 25 4.04 3.03 -6.11
N ILE A 26 4.60 2.44 -7.18
CA ILE A 26 5.77 1.56 -7.10
C ILE A 26 6.97 2.27 -6.47
N LYS A 27 7.21 3.53 -6.86
CA LYS A 27 8.28 4.32 -6.26
C LYS A 27 8.07 4.49 -4.74
N ILE A 28 6.87 4.88 -4.32
CA ILE A 28 6.55 5.07 -2.90
C ILE A 28 6.70 3.76 -2.12
N ILE A 29 6.22 2.63 -2.67
CA ILE A 29 6.39 1.30 -2.07
C ILE A 29 7.88 0.98 -1.86
N SER A 30 8.71 1.26 -2.86
CA SER A 30 10.16 1.03 -2.78
C SER A 30 10.81 1.91 -1.71
N ASP A 31 10.46 3.20 -1.66
CA ASP A 31 10.97 4.13 -0.64
C ASP A 31 10.56 3.68 0.78
N LEU A 32 9.30 3.25 0.96
CA LEU A 32 8.82 2.73 2.24
C LEU A 32 9.54 1.45 2.66
N TRP A 33 9.79 0.55 1.71
CA TRP A 33 10.47 -0.72 1.97
C TRP A 33 11.95 -0.54 2.31
N TYR A 34 12.70 0.14 1.43
CA TYR A 34 14.15 0.22 1.57
C TYR A 34 14.61 1.25 2.60
N ASP A 35 13.90 2.39 2.72
CA ASP A 35 14.33 3.48 3.60
C ASP A 35 13.71 3.37 5.01
N LYS A 36 12.51 2.77 5.12
CA LYS A 36 11.76 2.72 6.37
C LYS A 36 11.46 1.31 6.89
N SER A 37 11.82 0.27 6.15
CA SER A 37 11.50 -1.12 6.47
C SER A 37 9.99 -1.35 6.67
N ILE A 38 9.17 -0.68 5.87
CA ILE A 38 7.71 -0.82 5.88
C ILE A 38 7.27 -1.66 4.70
N GLU A 39 6.73 -2.84 4.99
CA GLU A 39 6.14 -3.72 3.98
C GLU A 39 4.70 -3.30 3.68
N MET A 40 4.44 -2.99 2.39
CA MET A 40 3.11 -2.68 1.91
C MET A 40 2.44 -3.89 1.30
N VAL A 41 1.19 -4.15 1.68
CA VAL A 41 0.35 -5.18 1.07
C VAL A 41 -0.99 -4.60 0.63
N LEU A 42 -1.62 -5.25 -0.34
CA LEU A 42 -2.99 -4.96 -0.78
C LEU A 42 -3.84 -6.21 -0.51
N PHE A 43 -4.63 -6.21 0.57
CA PHE A 43 -5.41 -7.37 1.03
C PHE A 43 -4.58 -8.67 1.01
N ARG A 44 -3.45 -8.71 1.71
CA ARG A 44 -2.48 -9.82 1.81
C ARG A 44 -1.55 -10.01 0.60
N ASN A 45 -1.81 -9.39 -0.55
CA ASN A 45 -0.88 -9.47 -1.69
C ASN A 45 0.29 -8.52 -1.46
N GLN A 46 1.50 -9.04 -1.50
CA GLN A 46 2.71 -8.22 -1.44
C GLN A 46 2.82 -7.34 -2.67
N LEU A 47 3.27 -6.10 -2.47
CA LEU A 47 3.36 -5.09 -3.52
C LEU A 47 4.79 -4.83 -4.00
N ILE A 48 5.79 -5.23 -3.20
CA ILE A 48 7.19 -5.11 -3.59
C ILE A 48 7.47 -5.99 -4.83
N ASP A 49 8.36 -5.54 -5.70
CA ASP A 49 8.75 -6.20 -6.95
C ASP A 49 7.62 -6.41 -7.98
N LYS A 50 6.49 -5.73 -7.81
CA LYS A 50 5.40 -5.74 -8.78
C LYS A 50 5.58 -4.68 -9.87
N ASN A 51 5.20 -5.03 -11.10
CA ASN A 51 5.13 -4.05 -12.18
C ASN A 51 3.78 -3.30 -12.19
N VAL A 52 3.68 -2.23 -13.00
CA VAL A 52 2.50 -1.38 -13.08
C VAL A 52 1.22 -2.16 -13.41
N SER A 53 1.29 -3.11 -14.35
CA SER A 53 0.12 -3.88 -14.75
C SER A 53 -0.36 -4.81 -13.62
N GLU A 54 0.56 -5.43 -12.90
CA GLU A 54 0.23 -6.24 -11.73
C GLU A 54 -0.41 -5.41 -10.61
N ILE A 55 0.12 -4.21 -10.35
CA ILE A 55 -0.45 -3.28 -9.35
C ILE A 55 -1.89 -2.90 -9.73
N LEU A 56 -2.13 -2.52 -10.99
CA LEU A 56 -3.46 -2.14 -11.45
C LEU A 56 -4.45 -3.31 -11.40
N ASN A 57 -4.02 -4.51 -11.81
CA ASN A 57 -4.84 -5.72 -11.72
C ASN A 57 -5.18 -6.09 -10.27
N LEU A 58 -4.23 -5.92 -9.34
CA LEU A 58 -4.49 -6.15 -7.92
C LEU A 58 -5.55 -5.19 -7.36
N HIS A 59 -5.55 -3.92 -7.79
CA HIS A 59 -6.57 -2.94 -7.40
C HIS A 59 -7.96 -3.31 -7.94
N GLU A 60 -8.04 -3.75 -9.20
CA GLU A 60 -9.30 -4.22 -9.81
C GLU A 60 -9.83 -5.45 -9.05
N TYR A 61 -9.01 -6.46 -8.85
CA TYR A 61 -9.37 -7.65 -8.09
C TYR A 61 -9.79 -7.33 -6.65
N ALA A 62 -9.08 -6.42 -5.99
CA ALA A 62 -9.41 -5.97 -4.65
C ALA A 62 -10.81 -5.31 -4.61
N GLY A 63 -11.12 -4.46 -5.60
CA GLY A 63 -12.43 -3.83 -5.73
C GLY A 63 -13.56 -4.83 -5.91
N GLU A 64 -13.35 -5.86 -6.71
CA GLU A 64 -14.32 -6.97 -6.89
C GLU A 64 -14.53 -7.73 -5.58
N PHE A 65 -13.45 -8.02 -4.85
CA PHE A 65 -13.49 -8.76 -3.59
C PHE A 65 -14.26 -8.03 -2.49
N VAL A 66 -14.07 -6.72 -2.35
CA VAL A 66 -14.75 -5.92 -1.30
C VAL A 66 -16.07 -5.31 -1.76
N GLY A 67 -16.45 -5.49 -3.03
CA GLY A 67 -17.68 -4.95 -3.61
C GLY A 67 -17.70 -3.42 -3.75
N LYS A 68 -16.54 -2.77 -3.69
CA LYS A 68 -16.35 -1.32 -3.88
C LYS A 68 -15.05 -1.07 -4.64
N PRO A 69 -14.99 -0.08 -5.54
CA PRO A 69 -13.76 0.27 -6.23
C PRO A 69 -12.64 0.64 -5.24
N ILE A 70 -11.47 0.04 -5.43
CA ILE A 70 -10.25 0.45 -4.73
C ILE A 70 -9.40 1.23 -5.74
N SER A 71 -9.41 2.54 -5.59
CA SER A 71 -8.74 3.44 -6.53
C SER A 71 -7.24 3.46 -6.33
N ILE A 72 -6.48 3.33 -7.41
CA ILE A 72 -5.02 3.51 -7.38
C ILE A 72 -4.65 4.94 -6.96
N PHE A 73 -5.46 5.94 -7.32
CA PHE A 73 -5.21 7.34 -6.98
C PHE A 73 -5.29 7.56 -5.46
N ASP A 74 -6.30 7.00 -4.80
CA ASP A 74 -6.46 7.11 -3.35
C ASP A 74 -5.37 6.34 -2.62
N SER A 75 -5.00 5.15 -3.14
CA SER A 75 -3.88 4.37 -2.59
C SER A 75 -2.56 5.13 -2.69
N VAL A 76 -2.31 5.84 -3.80
CA VAL A 76 -1.12 6.70 -3.96
C VAL A 76 -1.14 7.85 -2.96
N GLU A 77 -2.28 8.52 -2.80
CA GLU A 77 -2.41 9.65 -1.88
C GLU A 77 -2.16 9.23 -0.43
N ILE A 78 -2.81 8.13 0.01
CA ILE A 78 -2.60 7.56 1.35
C ILE A 78 -1.13 7.16 1.55
N ALA A 79 -0.54 6.46 0.58
CA ALA A 79 0.86 6.01 0.67
C ALA A 79 1.86 7.19 0.70
N ARG A 80 1.57 8.28 -0.01
CA ARG A 80 2.37 9.52 0.02
C ARG A 80 2.35 10.16 1.41
N GLU A 81 1.20 10.22 2.06
CA GLU A 81 1.09 10.69 3.43
C GLU A 81 1.83 9.79 4.41
N MET A 82 1.77 8.46 4.23
CA MET A 82 2.55 7.51 5.04
C MET A 82 4.06 7.73 4.91
N LEU A 83 4.53 8.02 3.70
CA LEU A 83 5.96 8.30 3.47
C LEU A 83 6.43 9.54 4.25
N SER A 84 5.55 10.52 4.47
CA SER A 84 5.85 11.74 5.25
C SER A 84 5.91 11.50 6.75
N LEU A 85 5.37 10.40 7.26
CA LEU A 85 5.33 10.08 8.69
C LEU A 85 6.58 9.32 9.13
N ASP A 86 6.97 9.57 10.38
CA ASP A 86 7.98 8.75 11.07
C ASP A 86 7.28 7.52 11.67
N LEU A 87 7.27 6.42 10.93
CA LEU A 87 6.66 5.16 11.30
C LEU A 87 7.74 4.12 11.59
N PRO A 88 7.54 3.27 12.61
CA PRO A 88 8.45 2.15 12.86
C PRO A 88 8.35 1.10 11.75
N PRO A 89 9.38 0.24 11.59
CA PRO A 89 9.31 -0.93 10.72
C PRO A 89 8.02 -1.73 10.97
N SER A 90 7.25 -1.96 9.92
CA SER A 90 5.90 -2.52 10.05
C SER A 90 5.40 -3.11 8.72
N LYS A 91 4.30 -3.86 8.82
CA LYS A 91 3.55 -4.34 7.65
C LYS A 91 2.19 -3.66 7.63
N LEU A 92 1.89 -2.92 6.57
CA LEU A 92 0.69 -2.10 6.44
C LEU A 92 -0.13 -2.52 5.23
N ASP A 93 -1.44 -2.61 5.40
CA ASP A 93 -2.38 -2.98 4.35
C ASP A 93 -3.03 -1.75 3.75
N ILE A 94 -2.51 -1.33 2.58
CA ILE A 94 -3.02 -0.16 1.87
C ILE A 94 -4.44 -0.38 1.34
N GLY A 95 -4.78 -1.61 0.94
CA GLY A 95 -6.12 -1.92 0.47
C GLY A 95 -7.16 -1.71 1.57
N LYS A 96 -6.84 -2.14 2.79
CA LYS A 96 -7.70 -1.91 3.95
C LYS A 96 -7.80 -0.42 4.27
N LEU A 97 -6.69 0.31 4.28
CA LEU A 97 -6.70 1.76 4.54
C LEU A 97 -7.51 2.52 3.49
N THR A 98 -7.33 2.22 2.21
CA THR A 98 -8.10 2.85 1.13
C THR A 98 -9.61 2.54 1.26
N TYR A 99 -9.96 1.29 1.59
CA TYR A 99 -11.34 0.91 1.82
C TYR A 99 -11.95 1.64 3.01
N GLU A 100 -11.25 1.72 4.14
CA GLU A 100 -11.69 2.44 5.33
C GLU A 100 -11.82 3.94 5.06
N TYR A 101 -10.92 4.54 4.28
CA TYR A 101 -10.98 5.95 3.90
C TYR A 101 -12.30 6.26 3.18
N HIS A 102 -12.72 5.42 2.24
CA HIS A 102 -14.02 5.58 1.58
C HIS A 102 -15.25 5.34 2.47
N LEU A 103 -15.11 4.56 3.53
CA LEU A 103 -16.21 4.36 4.48
C LEU A 103 -16.36 5.51 5.46
N GLU A 104 -15.29 6.23 5.72
CA GLU A 104 -15.22 7.29 6.75
C GLU A 104 -14.99 8.69 6.13
N ASP A 105 -15.32 8.87 4.84
CA ASP A 105 -15.06 10.10 4.07
C ASP A 105 -15.60 11.35 4.75
N ASP A 106 -16.78 11.28 5.35
CA ASP A 106 -17.40 12.39 6.11
C ASP A 106 -16.69 12.75 7.43
N LYS A 107 -15.80 11.89 7.92
CA LYS A 107 -15.14 12.04 9.22
C LYS A 107 -13.87 12.87 9.16
N TYR A 108 -13.18 12.84 8.04
CA TYR A 108 -11.86 13.46 7.90
C TYR A 108 -11.87 14.59 6.88
N HIS A 109 -11.18 15.68 7.20
CA HIS A 109 -11.08 16.83 6.29
C HIS A 109 -10.16 16.59 5.09
N ASN A 110 -9.22 15.64 5.22
CA ASN A 110 -8.26 15.29 4.18
C ASN A 110 -7.60 13.95 4.49
N THR A 111 -6.94 13.37 3.49
CA THR A 111 -6.21 12.11 3.55
C THR A 111 -5.16 12.10 4.66
N LYS A 112 -4.47 13.22 4.86
CA LYS A 112 -3.44 13.36 5.89
C LYS A 112 -3.98 13.13 7.31
N SER A 113 -5.12 13.76 7.64
CA SER A 113 -5.74 13.59 8.97
C SER A 113 -6.21 12.16 9.20
N PHE A 114 -6.75 11.51 8.16
CA PHE A 114 -7.10 10.09 8.20
C PHE A 114 -5.88 9.21 8.49
N VAL A 115 -4.80 9.37 7.71
CA VAL A 115 -3.59 8.55 7.85
C VAL A 115 -2.95 8.71 9.23
N ILE A 116 -2.88 9.95 9.74
CA ILE A 116 -2.35 10.23 11.09
C ILE A 116 -3.18 9.52 12.16
N ASP A 117 -4.53 9.60 12.10
CA ASP A 117 -5.39 8.97 13.09
C ASP A 117 -5.30 7.44 13.03
N LYS A 118 -5.38 6.85 11.83
CA LYS A 118 -5.31 5.39 11.65
C LYS A 118 -3.96 4.79 12.05
N LEU A 119 -2.87 5.50 11.81
CA LEU A 119 -1.51 5.02 12.11
C LEU A 119 -0.95 5.52 13.44
N ARG A 120 -1.72 6.28 14.22
CA ARG A 120 -1.31 6.79 15.53
C ARG A 120 -0.81 5.68 16.45
N LYS A 121 -1.53 4.56 16.54
CA LYS A 121 -1.13 3.41 17.36
C LYS A 121 0.17 2.76 16.87
N ALA A 122 0.39 2.73 15.56
CA ALA A 122 1.63 2.23 14.99
C ALA A 122 2.83 3.13 15.32
N LYS A 123 2.61 4.45 15.29
CA LYS A 123 3.62 5.44 15.68
C LYS A 123 3.96 5.40 17.17
N GLU A 124 2.97 5.21 18.03
CA GLU A 124 3.15 5.11 19.49
C GLU A 124 3.79 3.78 19.91
N SER A 125 3.71 2.75 19.08
CA SER A 125 4.30 1.43 19.27
C SER A 125 5.81 1.42 19.00
N ASN A 126 6.56 2.26 19.66
CA ASN A 126 7.99 2.54 19.42
C ASN A 126 8.96 1.41 19.79
N SER A 127 8.51 0.19 20.04
CA SER A 127 9.44 -0.91 20.28
C SER A 127 8.94 -2.21 19.63
N ILE A 128 9.52 -2.51 18.48
CA ILE A 128 9.60 -3.91 18.08
C ILE A 128 10.51 -4.57 19.11
N LYS A 129 9.92 -5.19 20.15
CA LYS A 129 10.70 -6.02 21.07
C LYS A 129 11.23 -7.19 20.24
N PRO A 130 12.54 -7.43 20.23
CA PRO A 130 13.08 -8.63 19.62
C PRO A 130 12.32 -9.86 20.15
N LYS A 131 11.96 -10.76 19.27
CA LYS A 131 11.32 -12.04 19.66
C LYS A 131 12.37 -13.12 19.59
N ASP A 132 12.50 -13.89 20.65
CA ASP A 132 13.30 -15.10 20.61
C ASP A 132 12.61 -16.14 19.72
N VAL A 133 13.36 -16.73 18.80
CA VAL A 133 12.88 -17.79 17.93
C VAL A 133 13.58 -19.08 18.29
N VAL A 134 12.82 -20.09 18.68
CA VAL A 134 13.33 -21.43 18.96
C VAL A 134 13.04 -22.32 17.76
N LEU A 135 14.10 -22.81 17.10
CA LEU A 135 13.99 -23.81 16.05
C LEU A 135 14.04 -25.20 16.67
N TYR A 136 12.89 -25.87 16.76
CA TYR A 136 12.83 -27.27 17.19
C TYR A 136 13.09 -28.19 16.01
N GLY A 137 14.32 -28.67 15.92
CA GLY A 137 14.80 -29.49 14.83
C GLY A 137 15.57 -28.68 13.76
N PHE A 138 16.77 -29.15 13.40
CA PHE A 138 17.69 -28.51 12.43
C PHE A 138 17.87 -29.33 11.16
N GLY A 139 16.75 -29.91 10.65
CA GLY A 139 16.69 -30.62 9.38
C GLY A 139 16.73 -29.65 8.18
N ARG A 140 16.27 -30.09 7.01
CA ARG A 140 16.26 -29.25 5.79
C ARG A 140 15.48 -27.95 5.98
N ILE A 141 14.28 -28.04 6.54
CA ILE A 141 13.40 -26.87 6.77
C ILE A 141 13.99 -25.97 7.86
N GLY A 142 14.44 -26.52 8.99
CA GLY A 142 15.02 -25.71 10.06
C GLY A 142 16.26 -24.92 9.62
N ARG A 143 17.10 -25.49 8.74
CA ARG A 143 18.25 -24.77 8.15
C ARG A 143 17.84 -23.65 7.20
N LEU A 144 16.76 -23.83 6.43
CA LEU A 144 16.22 -22.76 5.57
C LEU A 144 15.66 -21.62 6.42
N LEU A 145 14.86 -21.93 7.44
CA LEU A 145 14.32 -20.93 8.37
C LEU A 145 15.44 -20.17 9.10
N ALA A 146 16.50 -20.85 9.53
CA ALA A 146 17.63 -20.19 10.17
C ALA A 146 18.32 -19.16 9.26
N ARG A 147 18.37 -19.41 7.94
CA ARG A 147 18.92 -18.46 6.96
C ARG A 147 18.06 -17.23 6.74
N GLU A 148 16.74 -17.41 6.81
CA GLU A 148 15.80 -16.30 6.68
C GLU A 148 15.75 -15.39 7.93
N LEU A 149 16.25 -15.88 9.07
CA LEU A 149 16.24 -15.15 10.35
C LEU A 149 17.55 -14.41 10.62
N MET A 150 18.59 -14.62 9.82
CA MET A 150 19.91 -13.97 9.94
C MET A 150 20.08 -12.86 8.93
#